data_92ea9f0baadb7ed7ca49af731310779d
#
_entry.id   92ea9f0baadb7ed7ca49af731310779d
#
_cell.length_a   1.000
_cell.length_b   1.000
_cell.length_c   1.000
_cell.angle_alpha   90.00
_cell.angle_beta   90.00
_cell.angle_gamma   90.00
#
_symmetry.space_group_name_H-M   'P 1'
#
loop_
_entity.id
_entity.type
_entity.pdbx_description
1 polymer ?
#
loop_
_entity_poly.entity_id
_entity_poly.type
_entity_poly.pdbx_seq_one_letter_code
_entity_poly.pdbx_strand_id
1 'polypeptide(L)'
;SLDALEEGNAVRVHSLEDDINQVELIDGRMPTEKNECLADNKHYKVGDTITLDSENVGNQLEEIEYRVVGTVDSVLYVGVEKGISTVGNGKLNSFLFVPKENFKTPYYTEVYLTAKNTKEKESYSKTYEEEREYLNQELLELKPIRETKRYEELKEQAASQILLLEQSIASQRQKITEMTQYGIRPSQAEREIQLMEEQVTLAKQELETLPKPEWYLLDRTDQTGYTALRDDINKVDAIAQVFPVFFILVAALMCFNTMTRMIEEERTQIGILSSLGY
;
A
#
# COMPACT_ATOMS: atom_id res chain seq x y z
N SER A 1 2.87 6.62 3.02
CA SER A 1 4.12 5.81 2.84
C SER A 1 5.06 6.42 1.81
N LEU A 2 6.29 5.96 1.79
CA LEU A 2 7.35 6.40 0.89
C LEU A 2 8.23 5.19 0.54
N ASP A 3 8.56 5.01 -0.74
CA ASP A 3 9.55 4.02 -1.17
C ASP A 3 10.97 4.63 -1.11
N ALA A 4 11.85 4.01 -0.37
CA ALA A 4 13.24 4.40 -0.18
C ALA A 4 14.20 3.29 -0.61
N LEU A 5 15.48 3.61 -0.76
CA LEU A 5 16.54 2.64 -0.99
C LEU A 5 17.40 2.46 0.26
N GLU A 6 17.71 1.21 0.56
CA GLU A 6 18.70 0.79 1.54
C GLU A 6 19.67 -0.17 0.85
N GLU A 7 20.92 0.20 0.70
CA GLU A 7 21.93 -0.60 -0.01
C GLU A 7 21.47 -1.12 -1.39
N GLY A 8 20.66 -0.31 -2.10
CA GLY A 8 20.11 -0.66 -3.41
C GLY A 8 18.81 -1.50 -3.38
N ASN A 9 18.35 -1.92 -2.20
CA ASN A 9 17.08 -2.63 -2.01
C ASN A 9 15.96 -1.64 -1.71
N ALA A 10 14.79 -1.89 -2.29
CA ALA A 10 13.63 -1.04 -2.03
C ALA A 10 12.99 -1.38 -0.69
N VAL A 11 12.84 -0.36 0.13
CA VAL A 11 12.21 -0.40 1.46
C VAL A 11 11.05 0.58 1.50
N ARG A 12 9.87 0.16 1.95
CA ARG A 12 8.74 1.07 2.12
C ARG A 12 8.66 1.56 3.55
N VAL A 13 8.72 2.87 3.70
CA VAL A 13 8.62 3.55 4.98
C VAL A 13 7.18 4.00 5.20
N HIS A 14 6.55 3.51 6.25
CA HIS A 14 5.20 3.88 6.67
C HIS A 14 5.24 4.75 7.92
N SER A 15 4.24 5.62 8.07
CA SER A 15 3.94 6.22 9.36
C SER A 15 3.29 5.18 10.30
N LEU A 16 3.59 5.26 11.58
CA LEU A 16 2.87 4.51 12.60
C LEU A 16 1.48 5.12 12.77
N GLU A 17 0.47 4.25 12.76
CA GLU A 17 -0.94 4.61 12.93
C GLU A 17 -1.52 3.85 14.13
N ASP A 18 -2.43 4.52 14.85
CA ASP A 18 -3.00 3.98 16.09
C ASP A 18 -4.29 3.18 15.86
N ASP A 19 -5.04 3.49 14.80
CA ASP A 19 -6.41 3.00 14.62
C ASP A 19 -6.57 1.94 13.54
N ILE A 20 -5.80 2.03 12.45
CA ILE A 20 -5.92 1.19 11.25
C ILE A 20 -4.55 0.59 10.91
N ASN A 21 -4.54 -0.66 10.41
CA ASN A 21 -3.32 -1.36 9.99
C ASN A 21 -2.27 -1.45 11.12
N GLN A 22 -2.73 -1.63 12.35
CA GLN A 22 -1.85 -1.81 13.50
C GLN A 22 -0.87 -2.95 13.24
N VAL A 23 0.36 -2.75 13.68
CA VAL A 23 1.41 -3.75 13.57
C VAL A 23 1.38 -4.70 14.77
N GLU A 24 1.73 -5.95 14.55
CA GLU A 24 1.95 -6.92 15.61
C GLU A 24 3.43 -6.91 15.99
N LEU A 25 3.73 -6.47 17.23
CA LEU A 25 5.09 -6.46 17.75
C LEU A 25 5.54 -7.90 18.04
N ILE A 26 6.59 -8.36 17.38
CA ILE A 26 7.17 -9.71 17.54
C ILE A 26 8.29 -9.69 18.57
N ASP A 27 9.18 -8.70 18.49
CA ASP A 27 10.30 -8.54 19.41
C ASP A 27 10.61 -7.06 19.66
N GLY A 28 11.16 -6.72 20.82
CA GLY A 28 11.57 -5.37 21.18
C GLY A 28 10.45 -4.51 21.76
N ARG A 29 10.40 -3.25 21.37
CA ARG A 29 9.44 -2.24 21.87
C ARG A 29 8.98 -1.28 20.79
N MET A 30 7.95 -0.50 21.09
CA MET A 30 7.50 0.61 20.25
C MET A 30 8.53 1.76 20.26
N PRO A 31 8.67 2.52 19.14
CA PRO A 31 9.53 3.70 19.06
C PRO A 31 9.08 4.80 20.02
N THR A 32 10.04 5.48 20.63
CA THR A 32 9.82 6.65 21.49
C THR A 32 10.57 7.89 20.98
N GLU A 33 11.58 7.69 20.14
CA GLU A 33 12.39 8.76 19.55
C GLU A 33 12.19 8.76 18.02
N LYS A 34 12.48 9.92 17.40
CA LYS A 34 12.30 10.10 15.95
C LYS A 34 13.18 9.18 15.10
N ASN A 35 14.41 8.93 15.54
CA ASN A 35 15.36 8.06 14.87
C ASN A 35 15.19 6.57 15.19
N GLU A 36 14.09 6.18 15.84
CA GLU A 36 13.74 4.79 16.11
C GLU A 36 12.68 4.31 15.12
N CYS A 37 12.76 3.04 14.74
CA CYS A 37 11.78 2.41 13.84
C CYS A 37 11.39 1.01 14.31
N LEU A 38 10.23 0.56 13.81
CA LEU A 38 9.88 -0.84 13.74
C LEU A 38 10.21 -1.36 12.34
N ALA A 39 10.73 -2.57 12.26
CA ALA A 39 11.17 -3.15 11.01
C ALA A 39 10.55 -4.54 10.78
N ASP A 40 10.55 -4.95 9.53
CA ASP A 40 10.13 -6.28 9.10
C ASP A 40 10.91 -7.37 9.83
N ASN A 41 10.22 -8.23 10.60
CA ASN A 41 10.82 -9.29 11.42
C ASN A 41 11.58 -10.35 10.61
N LYS A 42 11.32 -10.44 9.28
CA LYS A 42 11.97 -11.41 8.38
C LYS A 42 13.33 -10.93 7.88
N HIS A 43 13.59 -9.61 7.96
CA HIS A 43 14.79 -8.99 7.38
C HIS A 43 15.71 -8.36 8.42
N TYR A 44 15.16 -7.88 9.54
CA TYR A 44 15.90 -7.10 10.53
C TYR A 44 15.78 -7.70 11.93
N LYS A 45 16.71 -7.29 12.78
CA LYS A 45 16.74 -7.63 14.21
C LYS A 45 16.75 -6.37 15.05
N VAL A 46 16.27 -6.48 16.29
CA VAL A 46 16.36 -5.39 17.27
C VAL A 46 17.83 -5.03 17.49
N GLY A 47 18.14 -3.75 17.36
CA GLY A 47 19.50 -3.20 17.47
C GLY A 47 20.18 -2.91 16.13
N ASP A 48 19.64 -3.37 15.01
CA ASP A 48 20.14 -3.02 13.68
C ASP A 48 20.00 -1.52 13.42
N THR A 49 20.86 -0.98 12.57
CA THR A 49 20.78 0.40 12.07
C THR A 49 20.51 0.34 10.57
N ILE A 50 19.52 1.08 10.13
CA ILE A 50 19.09 1.16 8.74
C ILE A 50 19.37 2.58 8.25
N THR A 51 20.11 2.70 7.15
CA THR A 51 20.42 3.98 6.53
C THR A 51 19.77 4.05 5.15
N LEU A 52 18.83 4.97 4.99
CA LEU A 52 18.16 5.22 3.73
C LEU A 52 18.99 6.12 2.83
N ASP A 53 18.90 5.90 1.52
CA ASP A 53 19.59 6.71 0.53
C ASP A 53 19.02 8.14 0.50
N SER A 54 19.84 9.11 0.88
CA SER A 54 19.46 10.51 0.95
C SER A 54 19.07 11.11 -0.41
N GLU A 55 19.65 10.63 -1.52
CA GLU A 55 19.31 11.12 -2.85
C GLU A 55 17.90 10.66 -3.26
N ASN A 56 17.52 9.46 -2.87
CA ASN A 56 16.22 8.90 -3.15
C ASN A 56 15.11 9.49 -2.26
N VAL A 57 15.38 9.62 -0.96
CA VAL A 57 14.42 10.15 0.01
C VAL A 57 14.28 11.68 -0.10
N GLY A 58 15.34 12.38 -0.48
CA GLY A 58 15.37 13.83 -0.57
C GLY A 58 15.00 14.50 0.76
N ASN A 59 14.09 15.49 0.68
CA ASN A 59 13.61 16.24 1.85
C ASN A 59 12.27 15.69 2.41
N GLN A 60 11.88 14.46 2.09
CA GLN A 60 10.57 13.94 2.47
C GLN A 60 10.54 13.38 3.90
N LEU A 61 11.69 12.93 4.43
CA LEU A 61 11.85 12.49 5.81
C LEU A 61 12.75 13.44 6.61
N GLU A 62 12.56 13.49 7.91
CA GLU A 62 13.41 14.26 8.84
C GLU A 62 14.72 13.54 9.11
N GLU A 63 14.63 12.24 9.32
CA GLU A 63 15.76 11.34 9.56
C GLU A 63 15.93 10.38 8.38
N ILE A 64 17.16 9.99 8.11
CA ILE A 64 17.51 8.97 7.11
C ILE A 64 18.19 7.75 7.74
N GLU A 65 18.63 7.86 9.00
CA GLU A 65 19.23 6.80 9.76
C GLU A 65 18.31 6.41 10.92
N TYR A 66 17.90 5.15 10.95
CA TYR A 66 16.98 4.62 11.94
C TYR A 66 17.56 3.44 12.69
N ARG A 67 17.36 3.44 14.01
CA ARG A 67 17.66 2.30 14.86
C ARG A 67 16.43 1.42 14.99
N VAL A 68 16.55 0.14 14.69
CA VAL A 68 15.50 -0.84 14.89
C VAL A 68 15.33 -1.13 16.38
N VAL A 69 14.22 -0.68 16.96
CA VAL A 69 13.87 -0.92 18.38
C VAL A 69 12.84 -2.00 18.58
N GLY A 70 12.18 -2.41 17.50
CA GLY A 70 11.28 -3.55 17.50
C GLY A 70 11.13 -4.13 16.09
N THR A 71 10.79 -5.41 16.03
CA THR A 71 10.44 -6.09 14.80
C THR A 71 8.97 -6.45 14.79
N VAL A 72 8.33 -6.35 13.63
CA VAL A 72 6.88 -6.45 13.52
C VAL A 72 6.44 -7.31 12.33
N ASP A 73 5.24 -7.87 12.47
CA ASP A 73 4.42 -8.32 11.36
C ASP A 73 3.33 -7.27 11.06
N SER A 74 2.94 -7.18 9.80
CA SER A 74 1.92 -6.22 9.38
C SER A 74 0.90 -6.87 8.44
N VAL A 75 -0.36 -6.52 8.64
CA VAL A 75 -1.48 -6.94 7.77
C VAL A 75 -1.35 -6.43 6.33
N LEU A 76 -0.50 -5.42 6.11
CA LEU A 76 -0.18 -4.92 4.76
C LEU A 76 0.72 -5.89 3.98
N TYR A 77 1.43 -6.81 4.67
CA TYR A 77 2.46 -7.67 4.09
C TYR A 77 2.29 -9.14 4.49
N VAL A 78 1.08 -9.68 4.35
CA VAL A 78 0.73 -11.06 4.72
C VAL A 78 1.45 -12.10 3.83
N GLY A 79 1.72 -11.75 2.55
CA GLY A 79 2.38 -12.64 1.59
C GLY A 79 3.90 -12.70 1.73
N VAL A 80 4.50 -13.66 1.05
CA VAL A 80 5.97 -13.74 0.90
C VAL A 80 6.47 -12.58 0.04
N GLU A 81 5.75 -12.28 -1.04
CA GLU A 81 6.03 -11.11 -1.88
C GLU A 81 5.33 -9.88 -1.28
N LYS A 82 6.13 -8.83 -1.05
CA LYS A 82 5.65 -7.59 -0.40
C LYS A 82 5.05 -6.58 -1.37
N GLY A 83 5.16 -6.84 -2.68
CA GLY A 83 4.64 -5.98 -3.74
C GLY A 83 5.74 -5.36 -4.60
N ILE A 84 5.36 -4.32 -5.33
CA ILE A 84 6.22 -3.60 -6.26
C ILE A 84 6.65 -2.26 -5.66
N SER A 85 7.79 -1.77 -6.12
CA SER A 85 8.33 -0.46 -5.78
C SER A 85 8.64 0.33 -7.05
N THR A 86 8.61 1.65 -6.96
CA THR A 86 9.03 2.56 -8.04
C THR A 86 10.54 2.81 -8.06
N VAL A 87 11.25 2.33 -7.03
CA VAL A 87 12.70 2.50 -6.87
C VAL A 87 13.42 1.15 -6.88
N GLY A 88 14.74 1.18 -7.03
CA GLY A 88 15.57 -0.02 -7.06
C GLY A 88 15.27 -0.93 -8.24
N ASN A 89 15.14 -2.22 -7.96
CA ASN A 89 14.88 -3.27 -8.97
C ASN A 89 13.38 -3.49 -9.28
N GLY A 90 12.51 -2.61 -8.79
CA GLY A 90 11.05 -2.72 -8.98
C GLY A 90 10.34 -3.66 -7.99
N LYS A 91 11.05 -4.32 -7.09
CA LYS A 91 10.49 -5.19 -6.05
C LYS A 91 10.66 -4.56 -4.68
N LEU A 92 9.61 -4.62 -3.87
CA LEU A 92 9.69 -4.24 -2.47
C LEU A 92 10.33 -5.38 -1.66
N ASN A 93 11.46 -5.07 -1.03
CA ASN A 93 12.23 -6.06 -0.27
C ASN A 93 11.79 -6.13 1.20
N SER A 94 11.57 -4.97 1.82
CA SER A 94 11.23 -4.87 3.24
C SER A 94 10.37 -3.63 3.51
N PHE A 95 9.97 -3.45 4.76
CA PHE A 95 9.22 -2.29 5.20
C PHE A 95 9.67 -1.84 6.58
N LEU A 96 9.46 -0.54 6.84
CA LEU A 96 9.70 0.11 8.12
C LEU A 96 8.47 0.90 8.55
N PHE A 97 8.27 1.01 9.86
CA PHE A 97 7.31 1.94 10.45
C PHE A 97 8.06 2.93 11.32
N VAL A 98 7.88 4.21 11.04
CA VAL A 98 8.52 5.31 11.76
C VAL A 98 7.47 6.22 12.38
N PRO A 99 7.80 7.01 13.43
CA PRO A 99 6.90 8.02 13.95
C PRO A 99 6.44 8.98 12.84
N LYS A 100 5.16 9.35 12.82
CA LYS A 100 4.56 10.20 11.77
C LYS A 100 5.22 11.57 11.64
N GLU A 101 5.81 12.07 12.72
CA GLU A 101 6.54 13.33 12.79
C GLU A 101 7.79 13.36 11.91
N ASN A 102 8.26 12.20 11.43
CA ASN A 102 9.37 12.10 10.49
C ASN A 102 9.01 12.54 9.06
N PHE A 103 7.73 12.52 8.69
CA PHE A 103 7.31 12.92 7.36
C PHE A 103 7.20 14.46 7.26
N LYS A 104 8.00 15.07 6.38
CA LYS A 104 7.99 16.51 6.09
C LYS A 104 7.00 16.92 5.01
N THR A 105 6.37 15.96 4.35
CA THR A 105 5.43 16.23 3.27
C THR A 105 4.15 16.85 3.81
N PRO A 106 3.65 17.95 3.23
CA PRO A 106 2.40 18.59 3.66
C PRO A 106 1.14 17.89 3.14
N TYR A 107 1.29 16.71 2.54
CA TYR A 107 0.20 15.93 1.94
C TYR A 107 0.36 14.46 2.29
N TYR A 108 -0.77 13.76 2.33
CA TYR A 108 -0.80 12.32 2.49
C TYR A 108 -0.64 11.63 1.13
N THR A 109 0.20 10.60 1.07
CA THR A 109 0.39 9.75 -0.11
C THR A 109 -0.67 8.66 -0.19
N GLU A 110 -1.17 8.21 0.96
CA GLU A 110 -2.17 7.17 1.09
C GLU A 110 -3.17 7.53 2.18
N VAL A 111 -4.43 7.16 2.00
CA VAL A 111 -5.49 7.31 3.00
C VAL A 111 -6.21 5.98 3.13
N TYR A 112 -6.18 5.39 4.31
CA TYR A 112 -6.88 4.15 4.62
C TYR A 112 -8.27 4.45 5.19
N LEU A 113 -9.28 3.78 4.66
CA LEU A 113 -10.66 3.93 5.08
C LEU A 113 -11.25 2.59 5.48
N THR A 114 -12.08 2.60 6.51
CA THR A 114 -12.89 1.44 6.91
C THR A 114 -14.36 1.82 6.94
N ALA A 115 -15.24 0.93 6.50
CA ALA A 115 -16.66 1.13 6.68
C ALA A 115 -17.03 0.99 8.17
N LYS A 116 -17.88 1.89 8.66
CA LYS A 116 -18.24 1.99 10.08
C LYS A 116 -18.74 0.69 10.70
N ASN A 117 -19.41 -0.15 9.90
CA ASN A 117 -20.06 -1.38 10.37
C ASN A 117 -19.22 -2.65 10.12
N THR A 118 -17.96 -2.53 9.70
CA THR A 118 -17.13 -3.69 9.34
C THR A 118 -16.19 -4.16 10.43
N LYS A 119 -15.97 -3.37 11.48
CA LYS A 119 -14.96 -3.64 12.51
C LYS A 119 -15.16 -4.98 13.24
N GLU A 120 -16.42 -5.43 13.40
CA GLU A 120 -16.78 -6.67 14.10
C GLU A 120 -17.14 -7.82 13.15
N LYS A 121 -17.05 -7.60 11.83
CA LYS A 121 -17.42 -8.61 10.82
C LYS A 121 -16.20 -9.40 10.40
N GLU A 122 -16.40 -10.69 10.17
CA GLU A 122 -15.37 -11.55 9.59
C GLU A 122 -14.98 -11.07 8.18
N SER A 123 -13.70 -10.93 7.91
CA SER A 123 -13.13 -10.30 6.72
C SER A 123 -13.53 -10.97 5.39
N TYR A 124 -13.97 -12.23 5.41
CA TYR A 124 -14.40 -12.99 4.22
C TYR A 124 -15.91 -13.28 4.21
N SER A 125 -16.65 -12.71 5.15
CA SER A 125 -18.10 -12.89 5.20
C SER A 125 -18.78 -12.09 4.09
N LYS A 126 -19.92 -12.61 3.61
CA LYS A 126 -20.74 -11.94 2.60
C LYS A 126 -21.19 -10.56 3.04
N THR A 127 -21.54 -10.40 4.31
CA THR A 127 -21.96 -9.12 4.89
C THR A 127 -20.81 -8.09 4.96
N TYR A 128 -19.56 -8.54 5.13
CA TYR A 128 -18.41 -7.67 5.04
C TYR A 128 -18.17 -7.18 3.60
N GLU A 129 -18.27 -8.09 2.63
CA GLU A 129 -18.12 -7.76 1.21
C GLU A 129 -19.19 -6.79 0.72
N GLU A 130 -20.43 -6.94 1.17
CA GLU A 130 -21.54 -6.02 0.82
C GLU A 130 -21.30 -4.60 1.35
N GLU A 131 -20.85 -4.44 2.61
CA GLU A 131 -20.52 -3.13 3.19
C GLU A 131 -19.30 -2.48 2.52
N ARG A 132 -18.30 -3.27 2.19
CA ARG A 132 -17.12 -2.81 1.45
C ARG A 132 -17.50 -2.31 0.07
N GLU A 133 -18.30 -3.06 -0.66
CA GLU A 133 -18.76 -2.69 -2.00
C GLU A 133 -19.60 -1.41 -1.97
N TYR A 134 -20.46 -1.26 -0.96
CA TYR A 134 -21.22 -0.03 -0.76
C TYR A 134 -20.29 1.19 -0.56
N LEU A 135 -19.29 1.07 0.32
CA LEU A 135 -18.30 2.13 0.52
C LEU A 135 -17.52 2.45 -0.77
N ASN A 136 -17.14 1.42 -1.52
CA ASN A 136 -16.42 1.59 -2.78
C ASN A 136 -17.26 2.38 -3.81
N GLN A 137 -18.55 2.08 -3.92
CA GLN A 137 -19.46 2.81 -4.80
C GLN A 137 -19.60 4.28 -4.39
N GLU A 138 -19.77 4.58 -3.10
CA GLU A 138 -19.81 5.97 -2.60
C GLU A 138 -18.51 6.72 -2.94
N LEU A 139 -17.36 6.07 -2.81
CA LEU A 139 -16.06 6.67 -3.14
C LEU A 139 -15.91 6.89 -4.65
N LEU A 140 -16.40 5.96 -5.48
CA LEU A 140 -16.41 6.12 -6.95
C LEU A 140 -17.26 7.30 -7.41
N GLU A 141 -18.40 7.55 -6.76
CA GLU A 141 -19.22 8.73 -7.04
C GLU A 141 -18.54 10.03 -6.59
N LEU A 142 -17.83 10.00 -5.46
CA LEU A 142 -17.12 11.15 -4.90
C LEU A 142 -15.83 11.50 -5.70
N LYS A 143 -15.18 10.49 -6.29
CA LYS A 143 -13.91 10.61 -7.02
C LYS A 143 -13.89 11.79 -8.00
N PRO A 144 -14.76 11.87 -9.03
CA PRO A 144 -14.70 12.94 -10.04
C PRO A 144 -14.91 14.32 -9.46
N ILE A 145 -15.73 14.45 -8.40
CA ILE A 145 -16.00 15.71 -7.71
C ILE A 145 -14.73 16.20 -7.02
N ARG A 146 -14.05 15.32 -6.32
CA ARG A 146 -12.84 15.67 -5.56
C ARG A 146 -11.63 15.90 -6.46
N GLU A 147 -11.47 15.12 -7.53
CA GLU A 147 -10.43 15.32 -8.54
C GLU A 147 -10.56 16.69 -9.21
N THR A 148 -11.78 17.06 -9.62
CA THR A 148 -12.04 18.37 -10.23
C THR A 148 -11.75 19.49 -9.25
N LYS A 149 -12.26 19.40 -8.02
CA LYS A 149 -12.01 20.40 -6.99
C LYS A 149 -10.52 20.56 -6.68
N ARG A 150 -9.79 19.45 -6.57
CA ARG A 150 -8.34 19.48 -6.31
C ARG A 150 -7.56 20.11 -7.47
N TYR A 151 -7.97 19.83 -8.69
CA TYR A 151 -7.36 20.43 -9.87
C TYR A 151 -7.57 21.97 -9.89
N GLU A 152 -8.76 22.44 -9.56
CA GLU A 152 -9.05 23.87 -9.46
C GLU A 152 -8.23 24.54 -8.34
N GLU A 153 -8.16 23.92 -7.17
CA GLU A 153 -7.34 24.39 -6.05
C GLU A 153 -5.84 24.50 -6.41
N LEU A 154 -5.29 23.50 -7.09
CA LEU A 154 -3.89 23.52 -7.56
C LEU A 154 -3.64 24.64 -8.57
N LYS A 155 -4.56 24.82 -9.52
CA LYS A 155 -4.50 25.92 -10.50
C LYS A 155 -4.55 27.29 -9.83
N GLU A 156 -5.42 27.48 -8.88
CA GLU A 156 -5.56 28.74 -8.15
C GLU A 156 -4.31 29.03 -7.30
N GLN A 157 -3.76 28.03 -6.62
CA GLN A 157 -2.52 28.16 -5.86
C GLN A 157 -1.34 28.53 -6.76
N ALA A 158 -1.16 27.84 -7.90
CA ALA A 158 -0.09 28.14 -8.84
C ALA A 158 -0.27 29.53 -9.49
N ALA A 159 -1.48 29.90 -9.89
CA ALA A 159 -1.76 31.22 -10.43
C ALA A 159 -1.48 32.33 -9.39
N SER A 160 -1.82 32.11 -8.14
CA SER A 160 -1.53 33.06 -7.06
C SER A 160 -0.03 33.24 -6.83
N GLN A 161 0.76 32.16 -6.88
CA GLN A 161 2.21 32.23 -6.78
C GLN A 161 2.83 32.99 -7.96
N ILE A 162 2.38 32.70 -9.19
CA ILE A 162 2.81 33.44 -10.38
C ILE A 162 2.53 34.93 -10.25
N LEU A 163 1.32 35.30 -9.79
CA LEU A 163 0.95 36.69 -9.58
C LEU A 163 1.85 37.40 -8.57
N LEU A 164 2.20 36.74 -7.47
CA LEU A 164 3.13 37.29 -6.49
C LEU A 164 4.54 37.52 -7.07
N LEU A 165 5.04 36.60 -7.89
CA LEU A 165 6.31 36.75 -8.59
C LEU A 165 6.26 37.91 -9.57
N GLU A 166 5.19 38.05 -10.37
CA GLU A 166 5.02 39.18 -11.29
C GLU A 166 4.95 40.53 -10.58
N GLN A 167 4.26 40.60 -9.44
CA GLN A 167 4.23 41.82 -8.62
C GLN A 167 5.62 42.16 -8.05
N SER A 168 6.40 41.14 -7.64
CA SER A 168 7.79 41.32 -7.19
C SER A 168 8.66 41.88 -8.33
N ILE A 169 8.56 41.30 -9.53
CA ILE A 169 9.28 41.77 -10.73
C ILE A 169 8.91 43.23 -11.04
N ALA A 170 7.62 43.57 -11.04
CA ALA A 170 7.18 44.94 -11.30
C ALA A 170 7.73 45.94 -10.28
N SER A 171 7.75 45.59 -9.00
CA SER A 171 8.33 46.43 -7.93
C SER A 171 9.84 46.62 -8.12
N GLN A 172 10.57 45.56 -8.48
CA GLN A 172 12.02 45.66 -8.73
C GLN A 172 12.33 46.47 -9.98
N ARG A 173 11.56 46.32 -11.06
CA ARG A 173 11.69 47.15 -12.27
C ARG A 173 11.50 48.64 -11.99
N GLN A 174 10.52 48.98 -11.14
CA GLN A 174 10.33 50.36 -10.72
C GLN A 174 11.56 50.93 -10.00
N LYS A 175 12.14 50.18 -9.08
CA LYS A 175 13.36 50.58 -8.35
C LYS A 175 14.56 50.76 -9.28
N ILE A 176 14.72 49.85 -10.27
CA ILE A 176 15.77 49.99 -11.30
C ILE A 176 15.58 51.27 -12.13
N THR A 177 14.36 51.56 -12.52
CA THR A 177 14.04 52.79 -13.26
C THR A 177 14.43 54.05 -12.47
N GLU A 178 14.08 54.07 -11.19
CA GLU A 178 14.49 55.17 -10.28
C GLU A 178 15.99 55.29 -10.17
N MET A 179 16.74 54.18 -9.95
CA MET A 179 18.21 54.18 -9.87
C MET A 179 18.86 54.69 -11.17
N THR A 180 18.30 54.30 -12.31
CA THR A 180 18.80 54.71 -13.65
C THR A 180 18.65 56.21 -13.86
N GLN A 181 17.56 56.79 -13.36
CA GLN A 181 17.36 58.28 -13.38
C GLN A 181 18.46 59.03 -12.61
N TYR A 182 19.04 58.42 -11.55
CA TYR A 182 20.14 58.98 -10.81
C TYR A 182 21.52 58.59 -11.38
N GLY A 183 21.59 58.00 -12.60
CA GLY A 183 22.83 57.64 -13.29
C GLY A 183 23.48 56.34 -12.80
N ILE A 184 22.81 55.56 -11.98
CA ILE A 184 23.28 54.26 -11.47
C ILE A 184 22.79 53.16 -12.45
N ARG A 185 23.72 52.32 -12.92
CA ARG A 185 23.40 51.17 -13.76
C ARG A 185 23.44 49.87 -12.92
N PRO A 186 22.27 49.34 -12.45
CA PRO A 186 22.25 48.16 -11.60
C PRO A 186 22.22 46.85 -12.44
N SER A 187 23.32 46.55 -13.14
CA SER A 187 23.42 45.39 -14.06
C SER A 187 23.22 44.02 -13.38
N GLN A 188 23.40 43.96 -12.06
CA GLN A 188 23.12 42.75 -11.29
C GLN A 188 21.63 42.58 -11.05
N ALA A 189 20.92 43.65 -10.70
CA ALA A 189 19.47 43.61 -10.49
C ALA A 189 18.70 43.36 -11.78
N GLU A 190 19.22 43.85 -12.91
CA GLU A 190 18.65 43.54 -14.24
C GLU A 190 18.72 42.04 -14.57
N ARG A 191 19.85 41.39 -14.26
CA ARG A 191 20.01 39.94 -14.42
C ARG A 191 19.09 39.14 -13.51
N GLU A 192 18.93 39.56 -12.25
CA GLU A 192 18.02 38.91 -11.32
C GLU A 192 16.57 38.98 -11.81
N ILE A 193 16.14 40.12 -12.35
CA ILE A 193 14.80 40.25 -12.97
C ILE A 193 14.65 39.30 -14.16
N GLN A 194 15.64 39.21 -15.03
CA GLN A 194 15.59 38.31 -16.18
C GLN A 194 15.41 36.86 -15.76
N LEU A 195 16.14 36.41 -14.72
CA LEU A 195 15.98 35.06 -14.18
C LEU A 195 14.58 34.84 -13.59
N MET A 196 14.02 35.83 -12.89
CA MET A 196 12.65 35.73 -12.36
C MET A 196 11.60 35.68 -13.49
N GLU A 197 11.81 36.41 -14.59
CA GLU A 197 10.91 36.37 -15.76
C GLU A 197 10.95 35.03 -16.48
N GLU A 198 12.13 34.42 -16.58
CA GLU A 198 12.27 33.04 -17.07
C GLU A 198 11.53 32.05 -16.17
N GLN A 199 11.66 32.18 -14.85
CA GLN A 199 10.93 31.36 -13.89
C GLN A 199 9.41 31.52 -14.01
N VAL A 200 8.90 32.76 -14.16
CA VAL A 200 7.47 33.01 -14.39
C VAL A 200 6.99 32.37 -15.69
N THR A 201 7.80 32.44 -16.74
CA THR A 201 7.46 31.85 -18.03
C THR A 201 7.35 30.34 -17.93
N LEU A 202 8.32 29.69 -17.28
CA LEU A 202 8.29 28.24 -17.02
C LEU A 202 7.08 27.85 -16.14
N ALA A 203 6.85 28.58 -15.07
CA ALA A 203 5.71 28.31 -14.18
C ALA A 203 4.35 28.44 -14.89
N LYS A 204 4.22 29.37 -15.83
CA LYS A 204 3.02 29.49 -16.68
C LYS A 204 2.86 28.29 -17.62
N GLN A 205 3.93 27.82 -18.23
CA GLN A 205 3.90 26.62 -19.07
C GLN A 205 3.54 25.37 -18.26
N GLU A 206 4.10 25.22 -17.07
CA GLU A 206 3.76 24.13 -16.15
C GLU A 206 2.28 24.18 -15.73
N LEU A 207 1.76 25.38 -15.48
CA LEU A 207 0.34 25.56 -15.14
C LEU A 207 -0.58 25.16 -16.29
N GLU A 208 -0.21 25.47 -17.56
CA GLU A 208 -0.99 25.07 -18.73
C GLU A 208 -0.97 23.55 -18.96
N THR A 209 0.13 22.90 -18.62
CA THR A 209 0.33 21.46 -18.80
C THR A 209 0.05 20.65 -17.53
N LEU A 210 -0.48 21.29 -16.48
CA LEU A 210 -0.73 20.64 -15.19
C LEU A 210 -1.64 19.41 -15.38
N PRO A 211 -1.18 18.20 -15.06
CA PRO A 211 -2.00 17.01 -15.16
C PRO A 211 -3.13 17.03 -14.15
N LYS A 212 -4.27 16.49 -14.55
CA LYS A 212 -5.38 16.33 -13.59
C LYS A 212 -4.99 15.31 -12.52
N PRO A 213 -5.16 15.65 -11.24
CA PRO A 213 -4.96 14.67 -10.17
C PRO A 213 -5.97 13.53 -10.31
N GLU A 214 -5.50 12.31 -10.13
CA GLU A 214 -6.31 11.11 -10.22
C GLU A 214 -6.27 10.35 -8.90
N TRP A 215 -7.44 9.92 -8.42
CA TRP A 215 -7.55 9.06 -7.25
C TRP A 215 -7.48 7.60 -7.67
N TYR A 216 -6.60 6.86 -7.04
CA TYR A 216 -6.55 5.41 -7.15
C TYR A 216 -7.30 4.82 -5.95
N LEU A 217 -8.45 4.20 -6.20
CA LEU A 217 -9.22 3.49 -5.20
C LEU A 217 -8.76 2.04 -5.23
N LEU A 218 -8.06 1.64 -4.19
CA LEU A 218 -7.56 0.29 -4.01
C LEU A 218 -8.33 -0.35 -2.87
N ASP A 219 -8.73 -1.59 -3.05
CA ASP A 219 -9.36 -2.36 -2.00
C ASP A 219 -8.50 -3.57 -1.59
N ARG A 220 -8.99 -4.38 -0.67
CA ARG A 220 -8.26 -5.58 -0.23
C ARG A 220 -8.03 -6.59 -1.35
N THR A 221 -8.85 -6.59 -2.39
CA THR A 221 -8.68 -7.50 -3.53
C THR A 221 -7.54 -7.09 -4.46
N ASP A 222 -7.10 -5.83 -4.39
CA ASP A 222 -5.92 -5.35 -5.09
C ASP A 222 -4.62 -5.71 -4.35
N GLN A 223 -4.74 -6.10 -3.07
CA GLN A 223 -3.60 -6.51 -2.26
C GLN A 223 -3.25 -7.97 -2.54
N THR A 224 -2.10 -8.21 -3.18
CA THR A 224 -1.65 -9.55 -3.61
C THR A 224 -1.58 -10.56 -2.46
N GLY A 225 -1.14 -10.16 -1.28
CA GLY A 225 -1.09 -11.02 -0.10
C GLY A 225 -2.47 -11.48 0.36
N TYR A 226 -3.46 -10.58 0.35
CA TYR A 226 -4.82 -10.90 0.72
C TYR A 226 -5.50 -11.85 -0.28
N THR A 227 -5.33 -11.61 -1.58
CA THR A 227 -5.88 -12.47 -2.63
C THR A 227 -5.23 -13.84 -2.64
N ALA A 228 -3.91 -13.93 -2.47
CA ALA A 228 -3.21 -15.20 -2.37
C ALA A 228 -3.71 -16.04 -1.18
N LEU A 229 -3.88 -15.42 -0.01
CA LEU A 229 -4.42 -16.10 1.18
C LEU A 229 -5.86 -16.59 0.94
N ARG A 230 -6.71 -15.78 0.32
CA ARG A 230 -8.08 -16.14 -0.04
C ARG A 230 -8.12 -17.33 -1.01
N ASP A 231 -7.25 -17.31 -2.02
CA ASP A 231 -7.16 -18.40 -2.99
C ASP A 231 -6.67 -19.70 -2.35
N ASP A 232 -5.75 -19.64 -1.41
CA ASP A 232 -5.28 -20.81 -0.68
C ASP A 232 -6.36 -21.38 0.27
N ILE A 233 -7.13 -20.52 0.93
CA ILE A 233 -8.29 -20.93 1.73
C ILE A 233 -9.33 -21.63 0.83
N ASN A 234 -9.65 -21.07 -0.34
CA ASN A 234 -10.59 -21.65 -1.28
C ASN A 234 -10.13 -23.02 -1.81
N LYS A 235 -8.82 -23.20 -2.08
CA LYS A 235 -8.23 -24.48 -2.47
C LYS A 235 -8.38 -25.54 -1.37
N VAL A 236 -8.07 -25.17 -0.11
CA VAL A 236 -8.25 -26.05 1.04
C VAL A 236 -9.71 -26.47 1.22
N ASP A 237 -10.64 -25.52 1.10
CA ASP A 237 -12.09 -25.80 1.18
C ASP A 237 -12.54 -26.76 0.08
N ALA A 238 -12.10 -26.54 -1.16
CA ALA A 238 -12.39 -27.43 -2.28
C ALA A 238 -11.88 -28.88 -2.04
N ILE A 239 -10.67 -29.01 -1.50
CA ILE A 239 -10.09 -30.31 -1.12
C ILE A 239 -10.93 -30.94 0.01
N ALA A 240 -11.30 -30.17 1.02
CA ALA A 240 -12.08 -30.64 2.16
C ALA A 240 -13.47 -31.16 1.74
N GLN A 241 -14.06 -30.60 0.68
CA GLN A 241 -15.35 -31.06 0.14
C GLN A 241 -15.23 -32.33 -0.68
N VAL A 242 -14.17 -32.50 -1.46
CA VAL A 242 -13.99 -33.67 -2.36
C VAL A 242 -13.49 -34.89 -1.59
N PHE A 243 -12.67 -34.70 -0.59
CA PHE A 243 -11.99 -35.77 0.14
C PHE A 243 -12.97 -36.78 0.83
N PRO A 244 -14.03 -36.34 1.55
CA PRO A 244 -15.00 -37.27 2.14
C PRO A 244 -15.73 -38.12 1.09
N VAL A 245 -16.07 -37.54 -0.07
CA VAL A 245 -16.73 -38.26 -1.15
C VAL A 245 -15.85 -39.37 -1.67
N PHE A 246 -14.57 -39.09 -1.88
CA PHE A 246 -13.59 -40.09 -2.30
C PHE A 246 -13.45 -41.24 -1.28
N PHE A 247 -13.39 -40.92 0.01
CA PHE A 247 -13.33 -41.95 1.07
C PHE A 247 -14.56 -42.81 1.13
N ILE A 248 -15.74 -42.23 0.99
CA ILE A 248 -16.99 -43.01 0.95
C ILE A 248 -16.98 -43.97 -0.24
N LEU A 249 -16.50 -43.53 -1.39
CA LEU A 249 -16.43 -44.34 -2.59
C LEU A 249 -15.47 -45.52 -2.42
N VAL A 250 -14.27 -45.25 -1.84
CA VAL A 250 -13.27 -46.32 -1.54
C VAL A 250 -13.84 -47.31 -0.50
N ALA A 251 -14.51 -46.80 0.54
CA ALA A 251 -15.11 -47.65 1.57
C ALA A 251 -16.22 -48.55 0.96
N ALA A 252 -17.08 -47.99 0.09
CA ALA A 252 -18.12 -48.75 -0.60
C ALA A 252 -17.51 -49.87 -1.51
N LEU A 253 -16.43 -49.54 -2.24
CA LEU A 253 -15.73 -50.55 -3.07
C LEU A 253 -15.09 -51.64 -2.19
N MET A 254 -14.49 -51.31 -1.07
CA MET A 254 -13.98 -52.29 -0.12
C MET A 254 -15.05 -53.18 0.46
N CYS A 255 -16.16 -52.58 0.89
CA CYS A 255 -17.33 -53.37 1.37
C CYS A 255 -17.86 -54.29 0.30
N PHE A 256 -18.04 -53.78 -0.92
CA PHE A 256 -18.52 -54.58 -2.03
C PHE A 256 -17.60 -55.76 -2.34
N ASN A 257 -16.29 -55.53 -2.43
CA ASN A 257 -15.29 -56.57 -2.67
C ASN A 257 -15.26 -57.63 -1.55
N THR A 258 -15.32 -57.19 -0.28
CA THR A 258 -15.40 -58.09 0.86
C THR A 258 -16.66 -58.93 0.88
N MET A 259 -17.83 -58.33 0.57
CA MET A 259 -19.11 -59.04 0.49
C MET A 259 -19.12 -60.08 -0.65
N THR A 260 -18.60 -59.67 -1.83
CA THR A 260 -18.48 -60.59 -2.97
C THR A 260 -17.63 -61.81 -2.67
N ARG A 261 -16.47 -61.59 -2.04
CA ARG A 261 -15.56 -62.63 -1.62
C ARG A 261 -16.21 -63.56 -0.57
N MET A 262 -16.90 -63.00 0.42
CA MET A 262 -17.59 -63.81 1.43
C MET A 262 -18.68 -64.66 0.82
N ILE A 263 -19.45 -64.16 -0.13
CA ILE A 263 -20.48 -64.91 -0.84
C ILE A 263 -19.85 -66.04 -1.69
N GLU A 264 -18.71 -65.81 -2.34
CA GLU A 264 -18.01 -66.82 -3.12
C GLU A 264 -17.43 -67.92 -2.22
N GLU A 265 -16.87 -67.61 -1.06
CA GLU A 265 -16.35 -68.57 -0.08
C GLU A 265 -17.47 -69.43 0.53
N GLU A 266 -18.63 -68.87 0.83
CA GLU A 266 -19.77 -69.57 1.41
C GLU A 266 -20.70 -70.24 0.38
N ARG A 267 -20.46 -70.01 -0.91
CA ARG A 267 -21.34 -70.47 -2.00
C ARG A 267 -21.61 -71.97 -1.92
N THR A 268 -20.57 -72.76 -1.55
CA THR A 268 -20.70 -74.22 -1.42
C THR A 268 -21.60 -74.62 -0.24
N GLN A 269 -21.49 -73.93 0.87
CA GLN A 269 -22.34 -74.14 2.07
C GLN A 269 -23.80 -73.75 1.78
N ILE A 270 -24.02 -72.61 1.15
CA ILE A 270 -25.34 -72.13 0.73
C ILE A 270 -25.99 -73.11 -0.23
N GLY A 271 -25.24 -73.67 -1.20
CA GLY A 271 -25.70 -74.68 -2.11
C GLY A 271 -26.12 -76.00 -1.44
N ILE A 272 -25.35 -76.45 -0.43
CA ILE A 272 -25.64 -77.64 0.35
C ILE A 272 -26.91 -77.43 1.20
N LEU A 273 -27.06 -76.29 1.90
CA LEU A 273 -28.23 -75.95 2.70
C LEU A 273 -29.50 -75.85 1.83
N SER A 274 -29.41 -75.20 0.67
CA SER A 274 -30.50 -75.11 -0.27
C SER A 274 -30.91 -76.46 -0.85
N SER A 275 -29.98 -77.43 -1.06
CA SER A 275 -30.29 -78.78 -1.50
C SER A 275 -30.92 -79.63 -0.42
N LEU A 276 -30.77 -79.29 0.85
CA LEU A 276 -31.37 -79.91 2.02
C LEU A 276 -32.80 -79.30 2.36
N GLY A 277 -33.22 -78.28 1.63
CA GLY A 277 -34.52 -77.64 1.79
C GLY A 277 -34.58 -76.55 2.82
N TYR A 278 -33.42 -75.99 3.21
CA TYR A 278 -33.29 -74.79 4.07
C TYR A 278 -33.18 -73.51 3.24
#